data_5eb7f6d0c09ab4293d8a7eb7df740754
#
_entry.id   5eb7f6d0c09ab4293d8a7eb7df740754
#
_cell.length_a   1.000
_cell.length_b   1.000
_cell.length_c   1.000
_cell.angle_alpha   90.00
_cell.angle_beta   90.00
_cell.angle_gamma   90.00
#
_symmetry.space_group_name_H-M   'P 1'
#
loop_
_entity.id
_entity.type
_entity.pdbx_description
1 polymer ?
#
loop_
_entity_poly.entity_id
_entity_poly.type
_entity_poly.pdbx_seq_one_letter_code
_entity_poly.pdbx_strand_id
1 'polypeptide(L)'
;MRSRQSVSVAAAVLWALAAGGCFSPQRDPSKFFVLAPAGAAAANSIAPTGLSASSDPTIGLGPIKLPEYLDRDEVVTRVGPNRLQLSDKDRWAEPLNDNFRQVVAQDLTQSLGTHSITFFPWVGTTHVDYQVIIDVYRFETDPSANAQLVAHWQVLDGSGKLLYASDSNLSEQAQPGEPVAAALSRTVEGLARQIASAIQSLPRRRQPGQV
;
A
#
# COMPACT_ATOMS: atom_id res chain seq x y z
N MET A 1 -68.70 7.32 -37.91
CA MET A 1 -67.87 6.30 -37.22
C MET A 1 -66.32 6.53 -37.33
N ARG A 2 -65.84 7.75 -37.58
CA ARG A 2 -64.38 8.04 -37.76
C ARG A 2 -63.67 8.70 -36.53
N SER A 3 -64.41 9.16 -35.53
CA SER A 3 -63.78 9.93 -34.38
C SER A 3 -63.32 9.08 -33.21
N ARG A 4 -63.73 7.83 -33.07
CA ARG A 4 -63.37 6.96 -31.97
C ARG A 4 -61.94 6.29 -32.11
N GLN A 5 -61.49 6.09 -33.35
CA GLN A 5 -60.20 5.48 -33.61
C GLN A 5 -59.04 6.43 -33.41
N SER A 6 -59.22 7.74 -33.61
CA SER A 6 -58.18 8.75 -33.44
C SER A 6 -57.81 8.98 -31.97
N VAL A 7 -58.78 8.85 -31.05
CA VAL A 7 -58.53 9.03 -29.60
C VAL A 7 -57.77 7.84 -29.03
N SER A 8 -57.97 6.62 -29.49
CA SER A 8 -57.29 5.42 -29.03
C SER A 8 -55.83 5.39 -29.43
N VAL A 9 -55.46 5.90 -30.62
CA VAL A 9 -54.08 5.95 -31.09
C VAL A 9 -53.28 7.03 -30.33
N ALA A 10 -53.88 8.18 -30.05
CA ALA A 10 -53.25 9.24 -29.28
C ALA A 10 -52.96 8.83 -27.83
N ALA A 11 -53.86 8.08 -27.19
CA ALA A 11 -53.65 7.56 -25.83
C ALA A 11 -52.55 6.51 -25.78
N ALA A 12 -52.39 5.64 -26.77
CA ALA A 12 -51.36 4.63 -26.85
C ALA A 12 -49.96 5.25 -27.07
N VAL A 13 -49.84 6.34 -27.83
CA VAL A 13 -48.59 7.05 -28.06
C VAL A 13 -48.13 7.80 -26.79
N LEU A 14 -49.08 8.40 -26.04
CA LEU A 14 -48.75 9.04 -24.75
C LEU A 14 -48.28 8.04 -23.70
N TRP A 15 -48.80 6.83 -23.67
CA TRP A 15 -48.37 5.77 -22.75
C TRP A 15 -46.99 5.21 -23.09
N ALA A 16 -46.63 5.12 -24.37
CA ALA A 16 -45.32 4.68 -24.82
C ALA A 16 -44.19 5.69 -24.48
N LEU A 17 -44.50 6.98 -24.44
CA LEU A 17 -43.56 8.04 -24.04
C LEU A 17 -43.32 8.11 -22.51
N ALA A 18 -44.31 7.65 -21.71
CA ALA A 18 -44.15 7.60 -20.23
C ALA A 18 -43.30 6.41 -19.75
N ALA A 19 -43.10 5.38 -20.57
CA ALA A 19 -42.30 4.20 -20.28
C ALA A 19 -40.80 4.40 -20.57
N GLY A 20 -40.36 5.55 -21.09
CA GLY A 20 -38.96 5.96 -21.19
C GLY A 20 -38.41 6.31 -19.84
N GLY A 21 -38.37 5.33 -18.93
CA GLY A 21 -37.76 5.46 -17.60
C GLY A 21 -36.33 5.96 -17.76
N CYS A 22 -36.01 7.08 -17.10
CA CYS A 22 -34.70 7.66 -17.00
C CYS A 22 -33.70 6.62 -16.54
N PHE A 23 -32.94 6.06 -17.47
CA PHE A 23 -31.68 5.36 -17.16
C PHE A 23 -30.68 6.44 -16.80
N SER A 24 -30.81 6.98 -15.58
CA SER A 24 -29.75 7.83 -15.02
C SER A 24 -28.59 6.90 -14.68
N PRO A 25 -27.43 7.03 -15.31
CA PRO A 25 -26.24 6.30 -14.89
C PRO A 25 -25.95 6.73 -13.45
N GLN A 26 -26.19 5.82 -12.51
CA GLN A 26 -25.85 6.04 -11.10
C GLN A 26 -24.33 6.14 -11.05
N ARG A 27 -23.82 7.34 -10.74
CA ARG A 27 -22.39 7.53 -10.53
C ARG A 27 -21.99 6.64 -9.36
N ASP A 28 -21.01 5.78 -9.61
CA ASP A 28 -20.39 5.00 -8.54
C ASP A 28 -19.76 5.98 -7.54
N PRO A 29 -20.19 5.99 -6.27
CA PRO A 29 -19.66 6.89 -5.25
C PRO A 29 -18.30 6.43 -4.69
N SER A 30 -17.67 5.44 -5.31
CA SER A 30 -16.40 4.87 -4.83
C SER A 30 -15.27 5.89 -4.82
N LYS A 31 -14.49 5.86 -3.76
CA LYS A 31 -13.25 6.63 -3.59
C LYS A 31 -12.10 5.67 -3.63
N PHE A 32 -11.08 6.02 -4.39
CA PHE A 32 -9.90 5.20 -4.57
C PHE A 32 -8.72 5.81 -3.82
N PHE A 33 -7.97 4.96 -3.12
CA PHE A 33 -6.84 5.32 -2.29
C PHE A 33 -5.61 4.50 -2.68
N VAL A 34 -4.45 5.06 -2.39
CA VAL A 34 -3.15 4.40 -2.46
C VAL A 34 -2.39 4.70 -1.18
N LEU A 35 -1.48 3.84 -0.79
CA LEU A 35 -0.46 4.17 0.19
C LEU A 35 0.54 5.13 -0.46
N ALA A 36 1.06 6.05 0.30
CA ALA A 36 2.03 7.03 -0.15
C ALA A 36 3.30 6.97 0.71
N PRO A 37 4.49 7.07 0.11
CA PRO A 37 5.74 7.09 0.87
C PRO A 37 5.87 8.37 1.68
N ALA A 38 6.75 8.34 2.69
CA ALA A 38 7.12 9.50 3.49
C ALA A 38 7.54 10.67 2.58
N GLY A 39 7.03 11.87 2.88
CA GLY A 39 7.37 13.07 2.11
C GLY A 39 6.76 13.18 0.71
N ALA A 40 5.85 12.28 0.32
CA ALA A 40 5.19 12.34 -1.00
C ALA A 40 4.50 13.69 -1.27
N ALA A 41 4.01 14.36 -0.24
CA ALA A 41 3.43 15.71 -0.34
C ALA A 41 4.48 16.80 -0.65
N ALA A 42 5.76 16.55 -0.38
CA ALA A 42 6.87 17.47 -0.60
C ALA A 42 7.66 17.18 -1.89
N ALA A 43 7.32 16.13 -2.62
CA ALA A 43 8.11 15.58 -3.74
C ALA A 43 8.01 16.39 -5.07
N ASN A 44 7.87 17.71 -5.00
CA ASN A 44 8.02 18.56 -6.19
C ASN A 44 9.48 18.87 -6.58
N SER A 45 10.46 18.20 -5.97
CA SER A 45 11.88 18.37 -6.26
C SER A 45 12.56 17.03 -6.47
N ILE A 46 12.46 16.48 -7.67
CA ILE A 46 13.41 15.44 -8.12
C ILE A 46 14.73 16.18 -8.42
N ALA A 47 15.59 16.32 -7.43
CA ALA A 47 16.97 16.66 -7.69
C ALA A 47 17.60 15.45 -8.42
N PRO A 48 18.24 15.60 -9.60
CA PRO A 48 18.99 14.53 -10.20
C PRO A 48 20.18 14.23 -9.27
N THR A 49 20.03 13.19 -8.47
CA THR A 49 21.15 12.67 -7.68
C THR A 49 22.10 12.01 -8.67
N GLY A 50 23.30 12.59 -8.81
CA GLY A 50 24.34 12.03 -9.65
C GLY A 50 24.55 10.56 -9.28
N LEU A 51 24.78 9.73 -10.30
CA LEU A 51 25.18 8.33 -10.15
C LEU A 51 26.58 8.30 -9.50
N SER A 52 26.62 8.49 -8.18
CA SER A 52 27.78 8.07 -7.42
C SER A 52 27.69 6.54 -7.38
N ALA A 53 28.73 5.87 -7.88
CA ALA A 53 28.96 4.47 -7.58
C ALA A 53 29.18 4.38 -6.08
N SER A 54 28.11 4.35 -5.32
CA SER A 54 28.13 4.34 -3.87
C SER A 54 28.49 2.94 -3.43
N SER A 55 29.34 2.85 -2.44
CA SER A 55 29.59 1.65 -1.63
C SER A 55 28.36 1.29 -0.76
N ASP A 56 27.18 1.70 -1.18
CA ASP A 56 25.95 1.47 -0.45
C ASP A 56 25.53 0.01 -0.58
N PRO A 57 25.07 -0.59 0.50
CA PRO A 57 24.65 -1.99 0.48
C PRO A 57 23.42 -2.18 -0.43
N THR A 58 23.43 -3.28 -1.18
CA THR A 58 22.27 -3.71 -1.96
C THR A 58 21.29 -4.44 -1.05
N ILE A 59 20.06 -3.91 -0.98
CA ILE A 59 18.99 -4.47 -0.15
C ILE A 59 18.06 -5.30 -1.02
N GLY A 60 17.92 -6.59 -0.70
CA GLY A 60 16.88 -7.45 -1.22
C GLY A 60 15.62 -7.32 -0.37
N LEU A 61 14.52 -6.84 -0.93
CA LEU A 61 13.26 -6.67 -0.22
C LEU A 61 12.29 -7.81 -0.53
N GLY A 62 11.96 -8.59 0.49
CA GLY A 62 10.99 -9.67 0.44
C GLY A 62 11.57 -11.07 0.70
N PRO A 63 10.68 -12.07 0.81
CA PRO A 63 9.23 -11.95 0.61
C PRO A 63 8.55 -11.04 1.63
N ILE A 64 7.48 -10.36 1.18
CA ILE A 64 6.55 -9.62 2.03
C ILE A 64 5.22 -10.35 1.96
N LYS A 65 4.63 -10.65 3.12
CA LYS A 65 3.34 -11.32 3.21
C LYS A 65 2.35 -10.47 3.98
N LEU A 66 1.22 -10.16 3.36
CA LEU A 66 0.06 -9.57 4.01
C LEU A 66 -0.97 -10.68 4.32
N PRO A 67 -1.81 -10.50 5.34
CA PRO A 67 -2.94 -11.40 5.58
C PRO A 67 -3.89 -11.50 4.39
N GLU A 68 -4.37 -12.71 4.07
CA GLU A 68 -5.26 -12.96 2.92
C GLU A 68 -6.58 -12.15 2.98
N TYR A 69 -7.06 -11.79 4.17
CA TYR A 69 -8.27 -10.95 4.29
C TYR A 69 -8.09 -9.53 3.75
N LEU A 70 -6.85 -9.11 3.47
CA LEU A 70 -6.51 -7.83 2.83
C LEU A 70 -6.33 -7.93 1.30
N ASP A 71 -6.36 -9.15 0.73
CA ASP A 71 -6.28 -9.36 -0.72
C ASP A 71 -7.63 -9.07 -1.36
N ARG A 72 -7.97 -7.79 -1.40
CA ARG A 72 -9.22 -7.24 -1.91
C ARG A 72 -9.12 -5.75 -2.19
N ASP A 73 -10.07 -5.25 -2.94
CA ASP A 73 -10.11 -3.82 -3.29
C ASP A 73 -10.68 -2.96 -2.14
N GLU A 74 -11.54 -3.53 -1.27
CA GLU A 74 -12.17 -2.77 -0.20
C GLU A 74 -11.20 -2.45 0.92
N VAL A 75 -11.25 -1.20 1.42
CA VAL A 75 -10.56 -0.84 2.66
C VAL A 75 -11.21 -1.56 3.84
N VAL A 76 -10.38 -2.22 4.65
CA VAL A 76 -10.83 -3.05 5.78
C VAL A 76 -10.75 -2.26 7.08
N THR A 77 -11.80 -2.33 7.89
CA THR A 77 -11.86 -1.78 9.24
C THR A 77 -12.11 -2.89 10.25
N ARG A 78 -11.33 -2.95 11.31
CA ARG A 78 -11.54 -3.90 12.41
C ARG A 78 -12.50 -3.32 13.43
N VAL A 79 -13.72 -3.86 13.46
CA VAL A 79 -14.79 -3.39 14.36
C VAL A 79 -14.93 -4.21 15.63
N GLY A 80 -14.04 -5.18 15.84
CA GLY A 80 -13.98 -6.02 17.04
C GLY A 80 -12.89 -7.07 16.95
N PRO A 81 -12.61 -7.83 18.02
CA PRO A 81 -11.51 -8.79 18.06
C PRO A 81 -11.54 -9.81 16.91
N ASN A 82 -12.75 -10.27 16.56
CA ASN A 82 -12.98 -11.31 15.57
C ASN A 82 -13.88 -10.82 14.42
N ARG A 83 -14.04 -9.48 14.24
CA ARG A 83 -14.95 -8.93 13.24
C ARG A 83 -14.28 -7.83 12.42
N LEU A 84 -14.31 -8.02 11.12
CA LEU A 84 -13.88 -7.05 10.10
C LEU A 84 -15.12 -6.49 9.40
N GLN A 85 -15.04 -5.26 8.97
CA GLN A 85 -16.00 -4.58 8.11
C GLN A 85 -15.29 -4.10 6.85
N LEU A 86 -15.89 -4.33 5.71
CA LEU A 86 -15.43 -3.83 4.42
C LEU A 86 -16.09 -2.48 4.15
N SER A 87 -15.35 -1.55 3.57
CA SER A 87 -15.92 -0.28 3.16
C SER A 87 -16.78 -0.46 1.90
N ASP A 88 -17.98 0.12 1.90
CA ASP A 88 -18.85 0.12 0.72
C ASP A 88 -18.34 1.06 -0.38
N LYS A 89 -17.52 2.06 -0.02
CA LYS A 89 -17.13 3.17 -0.91
C LYS A 89 -15.63 3.35 -1.07
N ASP A 90 -14.86 3.02 -0.04
CA ASP A 90 -13.41 3.25 -0.05
C ASP A 90 -12.71 1.98 -0.57
N ARG A 91 -11.93 2.15 -1.62
CA ARG A 91 -11.25 1.06 -2.32
C ARG A 91 -9.78 1.38 -2.54
N TRP A 92 -8.96 0.37 -2.58
CA TRP A 92 -7.60 0.49 -3.07
C TRP A 92 -7.62 0.65 -4.59
N ALA A 93 -6.80 1.55 -5.11
CA ALA A 93 -6.68 1.81 -6.55
C ALA A 93 -5.81 0.76 -7.26
N GLU A 94 -5.01 0.01 -6.50
CA GLU A 94 -4.16 -1.07 -6.96
C GLU A 94 -4.08 -2.17 -5.89
N PRO A 95 -3.62 -3.39 -6.21
CA PRO A 95 -3.46 -4.47 -5.23
C PRO A 95 -2.62 -4.01 -4.03
N LEU A 96 -3.19 -4.10 -2.84
CA LEU A 96 -2.58 -3.57 -1.62
C LEU A 96 -1.18 -4.16 -1.35
N ASN A 97 -0.98 -5.44 -1.68
CA ASN A 97 0.33 -6.09 -1.50
C ASN A 97 1.43 -5.44 -2.36
N ASP A 98 1.11 -5.09 -3.61
CA ASP A 98 2.06 -4.44 -4.52
C ASP A 98 2.35 -3.01 -4.08
N ASN A 99 1.29 -2.25 -3.72
CA ASN A 99 1.43 -0.90 -3.21
C ASN A 99 2.25 -0.86 -1.91
N PHE A 100 1.94 -1.73 -0.94
CA PHE A 100 2.68 -1.84 0.31
C PHE A 100 4.17 -2.10 0.08
N ARG A 101 4.49 -3.07 -0.79
CA ARG A 101 5.87 -3.41 -1.14
C ARG A 101 6.62 -2.21 -1.75
N GLN A 102 5.98 -1.47 -2.64
CA GLN A 102 6.58 -0.30 -3.28
C GLN A 102 6.82 0.84 -2.29
N VAL A 103 5.85 1.10 -1.40
CA VAL A 103 5.99 2.16 -0.39
C VAL A 103 7.09 1.81 0.62
N VAL A 104 7.15 0.57 1.10
CA VAL A 104 8.26 0.12 1.97
C VAL A 104 9.62 0.32 1.28
N ALA A 105 9.74 0.00 -0.02
CA ALA A 105 10.99 0.20 -0.75
C ALA A 105 11.37 1.68 -0.84
N GLN A 106 10.41 2.56 -1.12
CA GLN A 106 10.64 4.00 -1.22
C GLN A 106 11.04 4.59 0.14
N ASP A 107 10.36 4.21 1.23
CA ASP A 107 10.66 4.66 2.58
C ASP A 107 12.01 4.14 3.07
N LEU A 108 12.38 2.89 2.73
CA LEU A 108 13.71 2.35 3.00
C LEU A 108 14.79 3.09 2.21
N THR A 109 14.55 3.38 0.92
CA THR A 109 15.46 4.19 0.08
C THR A 109 15.74 5.52 0.73
N GLN A 110 14.69 6.21 1.18
CA GLN A 110 14.81 7.51 1.84
C GLN A 110 15.55 7.40 3.19
N SER A 111 15.20 6.41 4.02
CA SER A 111 15.75 6.25 5.36
C SER A 111 17.20 5.77 5.36
N LEU A 112 17.61 4.97 4.40
CA LEU A 112 18.97 4.44 4.25
C LEU A 112 19.87 5.33 3.40
N GLY A 113 19.27 6.20 2.57
CA GLY A 113 20.00 7.00 1.57
C GLY A 113 20.57 6.16 0.43
N THR A 114 20.05 4.96 0.18
CA THR A 114 20.50 4.04 -0.89
C THR A 114 19.42 3.89 -1.96
N HIS A 115 19.86 3.78 -3.22
CA HIS A 115 18.98 3.47 -4.35
C HIS A 115 19.08 1.99 -4.80
N SER A 116 19.91 1.20 -4.12
CA SER A 116 20.16 -0.20 -4.45
C SER A 116 19.19 -1.14 -3.75
N ILE A 117 17.88 -1.00 -4.03
CA ILE A 117 16.85 -1.93 -3.55
C ILE A 117 16.36 -2.80 -4.70
N THR A 118 16.34 -4.12 -4.49
CA THR A 118 15.81 -5.09 -5.43
C THR A 118 14.69 -5.93 -4.79
N PHE A 119 13.68 -6.29 -5.56
CA PHE A 119 12.53 -7.06 -5.06
C PHE A 119 12.75 -8.56 -5.21
N PHE A 120 12.31 -9.31 -4.21
CA PHE A 120 12.21 -10.77 -4.27
C PHE A 120 11.04 -11.19 -5.21
N PRO A 121 11.18 -12.27 -6.01
CA PRO A 121 12.40 -13.04 -6.23
C PRO A 121 13.39 -12.33 -7.16
N TRP A 122 14.65 -12.25 -6.77
CA TRP A 122 15.69 -11.74 -7.67
C TRP A 122 16.07 -12.75 -8.72
N VAL A 123 16.43 -12.24 -9.90
CA VAL A 123 16.74 -13.04 -11.08
C VAL A 123 18.25 -13.05 -11.32
N GLY A 124 18.76 -14.22 -11.69
CA GLY A 124 20.15 -14.38 -12.10
C GLY A 124 21.15 -14.29 -10.95
N THR A 125 22.26 -13.60 -11.19
CA THR A 125 23.39 -13.44 -10.24
C THR A 125 23.28 -12.17 -9.39
N THR A 126 22.07 -11.66 -9.16
CA THR A 126 21.88 -10.48 -8.32
C THR A 126 22.42 -10.74 -6.92
N HIS A 127 23.48 -10.01 -6.56
CA HIS A 127 24.03 -10.05 -5.21
C HIS A 127 23.27 -9.07 -4.32
N VAL A 128 22.82 -9.54 -3.15
CA VAL A 128 22.25 -8.70 -2.10
C VAL A 128 23.11 -8.79 -0.86
N ASP A 129 23.41 -7.66 -0.24
CA ASP A 129 24.18 -7.61 1.00
C ASP A 129 23.29 -7.94 2.19
N TYR A 130 22.06 -7.43 2.18
CA TYR A 130 21.04 -7.70 3.19
C TYR A 130 19.73 -8.05 2.53
N GLN A 131 19.03 -9.07 3.06
CA GLN A 131 17.66 -9.42 2.71
C GLN A 131 16.72 -9.02 3.85
N VAL A 132 15.65 -8.31 3.54
CA VAL A 132 14.59 -7.95 4.47
C VAL A 132 13.36 -8.80 4.16
N ILE A 133 12.89 -9.56 5.15
CA ILE A 133 11.66 -10.37 5.08
C ILE A 133 10.64 -9.75 6.02
N ILE A 134 9.38 -9.64 5.59
CA ILE A 134 8.31 -9.03 6.39
C ILE A 134 7.07 -9.92 6.35
N ASP A 135 6.60 -10.35 7.52
CA ASP A 135 5.33 -11.04 7.72
C ASP A 135 4.38 -10.11 8.47
N VAL A 136 3.41 -9.54 7.76
CA VAL A 136 2.40 -8.63 8.33
C VAL A 136 1.26 -9.47 8.91
N TYR A 137 0.90 -9.22 10.16
CA TYR A 137 -0.22 -9.88 10.84
C TYR A 137 -1.49 -9.05 10.87
N ARG A 138 -1.31 -7.69 10.89
CA ARG A 138 -2.42 -6.74 10.89
C ARG A 138 -2.03 -5.49 10.11
N PHE A 139 -2.94 -5.02 9.27
CA PHE A 139 -2.81 -3.77 8.54
C PHE A 139 -4.20 -3.23 8.20
N GLU A 140 -4.85 -2.64 9.18
CA GLU A 140 -6.20 -2.11 9.05
C GLU A 140 -6.43 -0.93 10.02
N THR A 141 -7.58 -0.29 9.90
CA THR A 141 -8.01 0.75 10.84
C THR A 141 -9.06 0.22 11.81
N ASP A 142 -9.28 0.94 12.89
CA ASP A 142 -10.45 0.78 13.77
C ASP A 142 -11.55 1.80 13.42
N PRO A 143 -12.76 1.71 14.05
CA PRO A 143 -13.86 2.66 13.80
C PRO A 143 -13.54 4.11 14.18
N SER A 144 -12.50 4.35 14.98
CA SER A 144 -12.01 5.68 15.35
C SER A 144 -10.98 6.21 14.36
N ALA A 145 -10.80 5.54 13.20
CA ALA A 145 -9.80 5.85 12.18
C ALA A 145 -8.35 5.81 12.71
N ASN A 146 -8.09 4.95 13.70
CA ASN A 146 -6.75 4.67 14.16
C ASN A 146 -6.18 3.50 13.34
N ALA A 147 -5.15 3.76 12.55
CA ALA A 147 -4.45 2.78 11.74
C ALA A 147 -3.54 1.93 12.62
N GLN A 148 -3.50 0.63 12.36
CA GLN A 148 -2.62 -0.30 13.07
C GLN A 148 -1.86 -1.18 12.08
N LEU A 149 -0.54 -1.31 12.29
CA LEU A 149 0.33 -2.24 11.61
C LEU A 149 1.01 -3.11 12.66
N VAL A 150 0.82 -4.43 12.55
CA VAL A 150 1.55 -5.42 13.35
C VAL A 150 2.29 -6.34 12.40
N ALA A 151 3.60 -6.45 12.55
CA ALA A 151 4.43 -7.25 11.66
C ALA A 151 5.62 -7.86 12.42
N HIS A 152 6.03 -9.05 11.99
CA HIS A 152 7.34 -9.62 12.26
C HIS A 152 8.24 -9.37 11.06
N TRP A 153 9.50 -9.00 11.31
CA TRP A 153 10.45 -8.79 10.24
C TRP A 153 11.85 -9.24 10.60
N GLN A 154 12.60 -9.58 9.58
CA GLN A 154 13.95 -10.14 9.71
C GLN A 154 14.89 -9.49 8.72
N VAL A 155 16.15 -9.34 9.12
CA VAL A 155 17.26 -8.96 8.25
C VAL A 155 18.24 -10.12 8.21
N LEU A 156 18.49 -10.65 7.03
CA LEU A 156 19.46 -11.70 6.76
C LEU A 156 20.64 -11.11 5.99
N ASP A 157 21.80 -11.74 6.07
CA ASP A 157 22.91 -11.43 5.16
C ASP A 157 22.73 -12.11 3.80
N GLY A 158 23.57 -11.76 2.82
CA GLY A 158 23.53 -12.32 1.48
C GLY A 158 23.74 -13.84 1.39
N SER A 159 24.13 -14.51 2.48
CA SER A 159 24.19 -15.98 2.58
C SER A 159 22.93 -16.60 3.17
N GLY A 160 21.94 -15.78 3.57
CA GLY A 160 20.71 -16.22 4.22
C GLY A 160 20.83 -16.41 5.75
N LYS A 161 21.93 -15.96 6.36
CA LYS A 161 22.11 -16.02 7.81
C LYS A 161 21.32 -14.88 8.46
N LEU A 162 20.54 -15.19 9.50
CA LEU A 162 19.81 -14.21 10.29
C LEU A 162 20.80 -13.30 11.04
N LEU A 163 20.65 -11.97 10.84
CA LEU A 163 21.40 -10.93 11.52
C LEU A 163 20.56 -10.21 12.56
N TYR A 164 19.29 -9.98 12.26
CA TYR A 164 18.37 -9.25 13.14
C TYR A 164 16.95 -9.74 12.94
N ALA A 165 16.14 -9.78 14.00
CA ALA A 165 14.71 -10.04 13.93
C ALA A 165 13.99 -9.20 15.00
N SER A 166 12.79 -8.70 14.66
CA SER A 166 11.98 -7.92 15.60
C SER A 166 10.50 -7.96 15.21
N ASP A 167 9.67 -7.63 16.18
CA ASP A 167 8.25 -7.38 16.00
C ASP A 167 7.99 -5.87 16.04
N SER A 168 7.08 -5.41 15.19
CA SER A 168 6.59 -4.04 15.16
C SER A 168 5.11 -4.02 15.49
N ASN A 169 4.72 -3.07 16.34
CA ASN A 169 3.32 -2.75 16.60
C ASN A 169 3.19 -1.23 16.52
N LEU A 170 2.72 -0.75 15.38
CA LEU A 170 2.65 0.66 15.03
C LEU A 170 1.20 1.11 14.96
N SER A 171 0.93 2.30 15.47
CA SER A 171 -0.41 2.85 15.53
C SER A 171 -0.37 4.35 15.20
N GLU A 172 -1.24 4.78 14.27
CA GLU A 172 -1.31 6.15 13.77
C GLU A 172 -2.76 6.60 13.64
N GLN A 173 -3.09 7.73 14.24
CA GLN A 173 -4.42 8.30 14.15
C GLN A 173 -4.56 9.13 12.88
N ALA A 174 -5.64 8.88 12.09
CA ALA A 174 -5.98 9.77 10.98
C ALA A 174 -6.41 11.14 11.51
N GLN A 175 -5.91 12.22 10.87
CA GLN A 175 -6.29 13.57 11.22
C GLN A 175 -7.73 13.87 10.76
N PRO A 176 -8.45 14.82 11.37
CA PRO A 176 -9.77 15.21 10.92
C PRO A 176 -9.79 15.61 9.43
N GLY A 177 -10.62 14.92 8.63
CA GLY A 177 -10.71 15.14 7.18
C GLY A 177 -9.64 14.44 6.34
N GLU A 178 -8.69 13.77 6.97
CA GLU A 178 -7.67 12.97 6.30
C GLU A 178 -8.19 11.58 5.94
N PRO A 179 -7.85 11.03 4.75
CA PRO A 179 -8.16 9.65 4.43
C PRO A 179 -7.43 8.68 5.37
N VAL A 180 -8.08 7.58 5.76
CA VAL A 180 -7.45 6.54 6.59
C VAL A 180 -6.20 5.92 5.94
N ALA A 181 -6.11 5.95 4.60
CA ALA A 181 -4.92 5.52 3.87
C ALA A 181 -3.66 6.31 4.24
N ALA A 182 -3.79 7.59 4.60
CA ALA A 182 -2.64 8.39 5.02
C ALA A 182 -2.11 7.98 6.41
N ALA A 183 -3.00 7.63 7.34
CA ALA A 183 -2.59 7.07 8.63
C ALA A 183 -1.94 5.68 8.45
N LEU A 184 -2.50 4.83 7.58
CA LEU A 184 -1.89 3.54 7.21
C LEU A 184 -0.50 3.75 6.60
N SER A 185 -0.32 4.74 5.72
CA SER A 185 1.00 5.08 5.12
C SER A 185 2.03 5.45 6.19
N ARG A 186 1.64 6.22 7.21
CA ARG A 186 2.56 6.55 8.33
C ARG A 186 2.98 5.33 9.14
N THR A 187 2.14 4.31 9.27
CA THR A 187 2.56 3.07 9.92
C THR A 187 3.60 2.33 9.08
N VAL A 188 3.47 2.35 7.74
CA VAL A 188 4.46 1.76 6.82
C VAL A 188 5.79 2.51 6.91
N GLU A 189 5.77 3.84 6.91
CA GLU A 189 6.95 4.68 7.15
C GLU A 189 7.63 4.33 8.49
N GLY A 190 6.84 4.17 9.56
CA GLY A 190 7.35 3.76 10.87
C GLY A 190 8.06 2.41 10.83
N LEU A 191 7.50 1.42 10.13
CA LEU A 191 8.12 0.11 9.92
C LEU A 191 9.44 0.24 9.15
N ALA A 192 9.44 0.97 8.03
CA ALA A 192 10.64 1.17 7.22
C ALA A 192 11.77 1.86 8.01
N ARG A 193 11.45 2.85 8.86
CA ARG A 193 12.42 3.50 9.75
C ARG A 193 13.03 2.53 10.78
N GLN A 194 12.22 1.63 11.36
CA GLN A 194 12.73 0.61 12.29
C GLN A 194 13.68 -0.35 11.59
N ILE A 195 13.31 -0.84 10.40
CA ILE A 195 14.15 -1.73 9.58
C ILE A 195 15.46 -1.02 9.19
N ALA A 196 15.36 0.23 8.71
CA ALA A 196 16.53 1.02 8.33
C ALA A 196 17.50 1.23 9.52
N SER A 197 16.98 1.55 10.70
CA SER A 197 17.76 1.70 11.93
C SER A 197 18.48 0.40 12.30
N ALA A 198 17.79 -0.74 12.17
CA ALA A 198 18.42 -2.04 12.41
C ALA A 198 19.58 -2.29 11.43
N ILE A 199 19.35 -2.11 10.12
CA ILE A 199 20.39 -2.29 9.09
C ILE A 199 21.59 -1.37 9.37
N GLN A 200 21.37 -0.10 9.72
CA GLN A 200 22.43 0.85 10.03
C GLN A 200 23.23 0.48 11.28
N SER A 201 22.63 -0.26 12.22
CA SER A 201 23.30 -0.74 13.43
C SER A 201 24.15 -1.99 13.20
N LEU A 202 23.96 -2.69 12.06
CA LEU A 202 24.74 -3.89 11.75
C LEU A 202 26.19 -3.53 11.38
N PRO A 203 27.16 -4.35 11.75
CA PRO A 203 28.55 -4.14 11.37
C PRO A 203 28.68 -4.20 9.83
N ARG A 204 29.17 -3.12 9.22
CA ARG A 204 29.42 -3.09 7.77
C ARG A 204 30.43 -4.19 7.42
N ARG A 205 30.06 -5.08 6.51
CA ARG A 205 31.03 -6.04 5.95
C ARG A 205 32.12 -5.23 5.24
N ARG A 206 33.35 -5.37 5.71
CA ARG A 206 34.52 -4.90 4.93
C ARG A 206 34.53 -5.71 3.64
N GLN A 207 34.47 -5.02 2.50
CA GLN A 207 34.68 -5.69 1.19
C GLN A 207 36.06 -6.37 1.23
N PRO A 208 36.17 -7.66 0.83
CA PRO A 208 37.47 -8.29 0.67
C PRO A 208 38.17 -7.64 -0.52
N GLY A 209 39.16 -6.78 -0.27
CA GLY A 209 39.94 -6.12 -1.32
C GLY A 209 40.50 -4.74 -1.02
N GLN A 210 40.30 -4.17 0.19
CA GLN A 210 41.01 -2.95 0.60
C GLN A 210 42.08 -3.32 1.64
N VAL A 211 43.22 -3.72 1.14
CA VAL A 211 44.52 -3.75 1.85
C VAL A 211 45.45 -2.77 1.14
#